data_42f8eef8559478902d24b8d5661d370e
#
_entry.id   42f8eef8559478902d24b8d5661d370e
#
_cell.length_a   1.000
_cell.length_b   1.000
_cell.length_c   1.000
_cell.angle_alpha   90.00
_cell.angle_beta   90.00
_cell.angle_gamma   90.00
#
_symmetry.space_group_name_H-M   'P 1'
#
loop_
_entity.id
_entity.type
_entity.pdbx_description
1 polymer ?
#
loop_
_entity_poly.entity_id
_entity_poly.type
_entity_poly.pdbx_seq_one_letter_code
_entity_poly.pdbx_strand_id
1 'polypeptide(L)'
;MRDVIIRPLTDFEAMRRFGVACGLEDAGSDDETIVAAWGAYDGDRLVGSVALEKLGALDTANWLAVDDAYRRRGVAGDLYAALEREARARGMRRLWVTARAPAFFLAQGYECAPAGVESDTLLGSCLECEQYHRECEPMALSKRLEGPDHLDP
;
A
#
# COMPACT_ATOMS: atom_id res chain seq x y z
N MET A 1 -23.24 10.38 -11.64
CA MET A 1 -22.12 9.71 -10.91
C MET A 1 -20.94 10.65 -10.86
N ARG A 2 -20.40 10.85 -9.68
CA ARG A 2 -19.22 11.71 -9.56
C ARG A 2 -17.98 10.96 -9.93
N ASP A 3 -17.07 11.65 -10.59
CA ASP A 3 -15.79 11.08 -10.94
C ASP A 3 -14.84 11.21 -9.76
N VAL A 4 -14.19 10.12 -9.43
CA VAL A 4 -13.11 10.10 -8.44
C VAL A 4 -11.81 10.33 -9.19
N ILE A 5 -11.01 11.29 -8.72
CA ILE A 5 -9.78 11.68 -9.38
C ILE A 5 -8.60 11.23 -8.50
N ILE A 6 -7.63 10.58 -9.12
CA ILE A 6 -6.39 10.17 -8.43
C ILE A 6 -5.38 11.30 -8.60
N ARG A 7 -4.85 11.79 -7.50
CA ARG A 7 -3.86 12.88 -7.49
C ARG A 7 -2.75 12.57 -6.51
N PRO A 8 -1.55 13.14 -6.71
CA PRO A 8 -0.52 13.08 -5.68
C PRO A 8 -1.04 13.66 -4.37
N LEU A 9 -0.69 13.00 -3.27
CA LEU A 9 -1.10 13.41 -1.93
C LEU A 9 0.15 13.77 -1.15
N THR A 10 0.19 14.97 -0.61
CA THR A 10 1.35 15.48 0.10
C THR A 10 1.10 15.70 1.59
N ASP A 11 -0.15 15.79 2.01
CA ASP A 11 -0.49 15.88 3.42
C ASP A 11 -0.55 14.48 4.02
N PHE A 12 0.61 13.98 4.43
CA PHE A 12 0.72 12.61 4.93
C PHE A 12 0.01 12.41 6.26
N GLU A 13 -0.12 13.45 7.05
CA GLU A 13 -0.89 13.35 8.29
C GLU A 13 -2.37 13.10 8.00
N ALA A 14 -2.92 13.84 7.03
CA ALA A 14 -4.30 13.63 6.61
C ALA A 14 -4.49 12.21 6.05
N MET A 15 -3.50 11.72 5.32
CA MET A 15 -3.53 10.34 4.81
C MET A 15 -3.57 9.33 5.95
N ARG A 16 -2.74 9.50 6.96
CA ARG A 16 -2.71 8.57 8.10
C ARG A 16 -4.02 8.61 8.88
N ARG A 17 -4.56 9.81 9.11
CA ARG A 17 -5.88 9.93 9.77
C ARG A 17 -6.97 9.23 8.98
N PHE A 18 -6.95 9.39 7.66
CA PHE A 18 -7.90 8.72 6.79
C PHE A 18 -7.75 7.20 6.89
N GLY A 19 -6.51 6.71 6.79
CA GLY A 19 -6.24 5.27 6.86
C GLY A 19 -6.69 4.67 8.18
N VAL A 20 -6.38 5.32 9.29
CA VAL A 20 -6.80 4.85 10.62
C VAL A 20 -8.32 4.83 10.73
N ALA A 21 -9.00 5.86 10.20
CA ALA A 21 -10.46 5.90 10.18
C ALA A 21 -11.05 4.74 9.36
N CYS A 22 -10.30 4.24 8.38
CA CYS A 22 -10.70 3.09 7.57
C CYS A 22 -10.28 1.75 8.17
N GLY A 23 -9.66 1.76 9.35
CA GLY A 23 -9.30 0.53 10.07
C GLY A 23 -7.84 0.12 9.97
N LEU A 24 -6.99 0.92 9.34
CA LEU A 24 -5.57 0.62 9.28
C LEU A 24 -4.89 0.98 10.60
N GLU A 25 -3.76 0.32 10.87
CA GLU A 25 -2.96 0.63 12.03
C GLU A 25 -1.81 1.55 11.67
N ASP A 26 -1.57 2.56 12.50
CA ASP A 26 -0.40 3.40 12.39
C ASP A 26 0.72 2.76 13.20
N ALA A 27 1.60 2.06 12.53
CA ALA A 27 2.69 1.30 13.15
C ALA A 27 3.97 2.12 13.25
N GLY A 28 3.83 3.43 13.48
CA GLY A 28 5.00 4.30 13.62
C GLY A 28 5.49 4.88 12.30
N SER A 29 4.62 4.95 11.31
CA SER A 29 4.95 5.61 10.04
C SER A 29 5.22 7.09 10.29
N ASP A 30 6.23 7.64 9.63
CA ASP A 30 6.48 9.07 9.67
C ASP A 30 6.73 9.60 8.26
N ASP A 31 6.80 10.93 8.13
CA ASP A 31 6.90 11.55 6.83
C ASP A 31 8.21 11.22 6.12
N GLU A 32 9.26 10.92 6.88
CA GLU A 32 10.56 10.64 6.28
C GLU A 32 10.62 9.30 5.57
N THR A 33 9.78 8.36 5.96
CA THR A 33 9.78 7.03 5.34
C THR A 33 8.88 6.98 4.10
N ILE A 34 7.98 7.95 3.94
CA ILE A 34 7.07 7.96 2.79
C ILE A 34 7.78 8.58 1.59
N VAL A 35 7.90 7.78 0.54
CA VAL A 35 8.55 8.18 -0.71
C VAL A 35 7.60 8.99 -1.59
N ALA A 36 6.36 8.53 -1.69
CA ALA A 36 5.32 9.18 -2.48
C ALA A 36 3.96 8.65 -2.05
N ALA A 37 2.92 9.42 -2.26
CA ALA A 37 1.57 9.00 -1.92
C ALA A 37 0.58 9.55 -2.93
N TRP A 38 -0.56 8.88 -3.03
CA TRP A 38 -1.66 9.29 -3.89
C TRP A 38 -2.96 9.24 -3.12
N GLY A 39 -3.84 10.17 -3.44
CA GLY A 39 -5.18 10.19 -2.91
C GLY A 39 -6.20 10.09 -4.01
N ALA A 40 -7.32 9.48 -3.69
CA ALA A 40 -8.51 9.49 -4.53
C ALA A 40 -9.45 10.53 -3.96
N TYR A 41 -9.93 11.43 -4.80
CA TYR A 41 -10.73 12.57 -4.36
C TYR A 41 -12.06 12.62 -5.09
N ASP A 42 -13.11 12.83 -4.32
CA ASP A 42 -14.42 13.21 -4.84
C ASP A 42 -14.58 14.69 -4.53
N GLY A 43 -14.32 15.55 -5.53
CA GLY A 43 -14.15 16.97 -5.28
C GLY A 43 -12.92 17.19 -4.38
N ASP A 44 -13.14 17.82 -3.24
CA ASP A 44 -12.09 18.07 -2.27
C ASP A 44 -12.00 16.99 -1.17
N ARG A 45 -12.89 16.02 -1.21
CA ARG A 45 -12.96 15.00 -0.18
C ARG A 45 -12.03 13.85 -0.51
N LEU A 46 -11.17 13.49 0.43
CA LEU A 46 -10.30 12.34 0.31
C LEU A 46 -11.13 11.07 0.57
N VAL A 47 -11.20 10.20 -0.41
CA VAL A 47 -11.99 8.96 -0.32
C VAL A 47 -11.16 7.70 -0.52
N GLY A 48 -9.88 7.84 -0.77
CA GLY A 48 -8.96 6.71 -0.87
C GLY A 48 -7.52 7.18 -0.79
N SER A 49 -6.63 6.28 -0.42
CA SER A 49 -5.21 6.60 -0.30
C SER A 49 -4.33 5.39 -0.61
N VAL A 50 -3.07 5.65 -0.94
CA VAL A 50 -2.01 4.65 -0.99
C VAL A 50 -0.68 5.37 -0.90
N ALA A 51 0.32 4.72 -0.33
CA ALA A 51 1.66 5.29 -0.23
C ALA A 51 2.72 4.26 -0.58
N LEU A 52 3.80 4.78 -1.16
CA LEU A 52 5.04 4.05 -1.37
C LEU A 52 5.95 4.43 -0.21
N GLU A 53 6.29 3.48 0.62
CA GLU A 53 6.97 3.76 1.88
C GLU A 53 8.16 2.82 2.06
N LYS A 54 9.25 3.37 2.62
CA LYS A 54 10.42 2.56 2.96
C LYS A 54 10.22 1.92 4.32
N LEU A 55 10.53 0.63 4.40
CA LEU A 55 10.60 -0.09 5.67
C LEU A 55 11.98 -0.73 5.72
N GLY A 56 12.94 -0.05 6.36
CA GLY A 56 14.33 -0.44 6.25
C GLY A 56 14.79 -0.38 4.80
N ALA A 57 15.29 -1.48 4.28
CA ALA A 57 15.72 -1.57 2.88
C ALA A 57 14.59 -1.96 1.92
N LEU A 58 13.39 -2.18 2.43
CA LEU A 58 12.28 -2.66 1.61
C LEU A 58 11.44 -1.50 1.08
N ASP A 59 11.01 -1.60 -0.17
CA ASP A 59 10.05 -0.69 -0.77
C ASP A 59 8.67 -1.31 -0.59
N THR A 60 7.80 -0.63 0.13
CA THR A 60 6.50 -1.19 0.49
C THR A 60 5.34 -0.39 -0.09
N ALA A 61 4.26 -1.10 -0.41
CA ALA A 61 2.97 -0.49 -0.70
C ALA A 61 2.20 -0.47 0.63
N ASN A 62 1.85 0.73 1.08
CA ASN A 62 1.25 0.90 2.39
C ASN A 62 0.11 1.92 2.32
N TRP A 63 -0.65 2.02 3.39
CA TRP A 63 -1.73 3.00 3.50
C TRP A 63 -2.81 2.88 2.41
N LEU A 64 -3.00 1.68 1.85
CA LEU A 64 -4.07 1.46 0.88
C LEU A 64 -5.40 1.34 1.62
N ALA A 65 -6.25 2.31 1.42
CA ALA A 65 -7.57 2.35 2.04
C ALA A 65 -8.54 3.05 1.10
N VAL A 66 -9.80 2.62 1.14
CA VAL A 66 -10.87 3.24 0.36
C VAL A 66 -12.09 3.35 1.28
N ASP A 67 -12.71 4.52 1.28
CA ASP A 67 -13.95 4.78 2.02
C ASP A 67 -15.01 3.76 1.59
N ASP A 68 -15.75 3.21 2.54
CA ASP A 68 -16.76 2.17 2.28
C ASP A 68 -17.75 2.57 1.18
N ALA A 69 -18.13 3.83 1.15
CA ALA A 69 -19.09 4.33 0.15
C ALA A 69 -18.54 4.30 -1.27
N TYR A 70 -17.22 4.16 -1.42
CA TYR A 70 -16.52 4.19 -2.70
C TYR A 70 -15.91 2.85 -3.08
N ARG A 71 -16.15 1.81 -2.29
CA ARG A 71 -15.67 0.48 -2.61
C ARG A 71 -16.40 -0.10 -3.82
N ARG A 72 -15.76 -1.07 -4.47
CA ARG A 72 -16.30 -1.76 -5.65
C ARG A 72 -16.45 -0.86 -6.87
N ARG A 73 -15.69 0.23 -6.91
CA ARG A 73 -15.69 1.16 -8.06
C ARG A 73 -14.34 1.21 -8.74
N GLY A 74 -13.42 0.31 -8.37
CA GLY A 74 -12.08 0.28 -8.95
C GLY A 74 -11.12 1.32 -8.40
N VAL A 75 -11.48 2.02 -7.32
CA VAL A 75 -10.64 3.07 -6.75
C VAL A 75 -9.31 2.51 -6.24
N ALA A 76 -9.35 1.38 -5.52
CA ALA A 76 -8.13 0.75 -5.02
C ALA A 76 -7.20 0.36 -6.16
N GLY A 77 -7.73 -0.18 -7.24
CA GLY A 77 -6.95 -0.55 -8.41
C GLY A 77 -6.31 0.65 -9.07
N ASP A 78 -7.03 1.77 -9.18
CA ASP A 78 -6.50 3.00 -9.76
C ASP A 78 -5.40 3.60 -8.89
N LEU A 79 -5.59 3.61 -7.57
CA LEU A 79 -4.56 4.05 -6.64
C LEU A 79 -3.31 3.19 -6.75
N TYR A 80 -3.49 1.88 -6.73
CA TYR A 80 -2.37 0.96 -6.81
C TYR A 80 -1.63 1.11 -8.14
N ALA A 81 -2.34 1.32 -9.24
CA ALA A 81 -1.72 1.51 -10.55
C ALA A 81 -0.80 2.74 -10.55
N ALA A 82 -1.20 3.83 -9.89
CA ALA A 82 -0.36 5.01 -9.77
C ALA A 82 0.91 4.70 -8.96
N LEU A 83 0.78 3.96 -7.88
CA LEU A 83 1.92 3.56 -7.05
C LEU A 83 2.90 2.68 -7.83
N GLU A 84 2.39 1.67 -8.52
CA GLU A 84 3.26 0.75 -9.25
C GLU A 84 3.98 1.47 -10.40
N ARG A 85 3.29 2.39 -11.07
CA ARG A 85 3.90 3.19 -12.13
C ARG A 85 5.08 4.00 -11.60
N GLU A 86 4.91 4.62 -10.45
CA GLU A 86 5.97 5.38 -9.83
C GLU A 86 7.13 4.48 -9.40
N ALA A 87 6.82 3.33 -8.81
CA ALA A 87 7.84 2.38 -8.39
C ALA A 87 8.69 1.92 -9.57
N ARG A 88 8.05 1.62 -10.70
CA ARG A 88 8.77 1.24 -11.91
C ARG A 88 9.61 2.38 -12.45
N ALA A 89 9.08 3.59 -12.43
CA ALA A 89 9.81 4.76 -12.90
C ALA A 89 11.06 5.05 -12.06
N ARG A 90 11.03 4.67 -10.78
CA ARG A 90 12.15 4.82 -9.86
C ARG A 90 13.15 3.66 -9.95
N GLY A 91 12.87 2.65 -10.77
CA GLY A 91 13.74 1.49 -10.90
C GLY A 91 13.63 0.50 -9.75
N MET A 92 12.58 0.57 -8.97
CA MET A 92 12.35 -0.41 -7.91
C MET A 92 12.07 -1.77 -8.53
N ARG A 93 12.70 -2.81 -7.99
CA ARG A 93 12.61 -4.15 -8.58
C ARG A 93 11.62 -5.05 -7.89
N ARG A 94 11.20 -4.70 -6.68
CA ARG A 94 10.27 -5.51 -5.90
C ARG A 94 9.52 -4.61 -4.95
N LEU A 95 8.23 -4.87 -4.83
CA LEU A 95 7.39 -4.23 -3.83
C LEU A 95 6.97 -5.27 -2.80
N TRP A 96 6.89 -4.85 -1.56
CA TRP A 96 6.48 -5.69 -0.45
C TRP A 96 5.24 -5.11 0.19
N VAL A 97 4.47 -5.95 0.85
CA VAL A 97 3.29 -5.50 1.58
C VAL A 97 2.99 -6.44 2.73
N THR A 98 2.52 -5.87 3.83
CA THR A 98 1.87 -6.64 4.90
C THR A 98 0.38 -6.47 4.69
N ALA A 99 -0.28 -7.54 4.26
CA ALA A 99 -1.67 -7.47 3.85
C ALA A 99 -2.58 -8.16 4.87
N ARG A 100 -3.55 -7.41 5.40
CA ARG A 100 -4.58 -7.97 6.27
C ARG A 100 -5.68 -8.63 5.44
N ALA A 101 -5.90 -8.12 4.24
CA ALA A 101 -6.83 -8.70 3.27
C ALA A 101 -6.06 -8.96 1.99
N PRO A 102 -5.38 -10.10 1.87
CA PRO A 102 -4.41 -10.30 0.80
C PRO A 102 -5.02 -10.47 -0.59
N ALA A 103 -6.32 -10.74 -0.69
CA ALA A 103 -6.95 -11.02 -1.99
C ALA A 103 -6.68 -9.92 -3.03
N PHE A 104 -6.75 -8.65 -2.62
CA PHE A 104 -6.48 -7.56 -3.54
C PHE A 104 -5.07 -7.65 -4.13
N PHE A 105 -4.07 -7.84 -3.25
CA PHE A 105 -2.68 -7.88 -3.70
C PHE A 105 -2.36 -9.13 -4.49
N LEU A 106 -2.96 -10.26 -4.13
CA LEU A 106 -2.81 -11.48 -4.93
C LEU A 106 -3.36 -11.26 -6.35
N ALA A 107 -4.46 -10.54 -6.46
CA ALA A 107 -5.03 -10.20 -7.78
C ALA A 107 -4.11 -9.24 -8.56
N GLN A 108 -3.26 -8.48 -7.87
CA GLN A 108 -2.29 -7.61 -8.52
C GLN A 108 -0.99 -8.32 -8.89
N GLY A 109 -0.88 -9.61 -8.63
CA GLY A 109 0.29 -10.39 -8.99
C GLY A 109 1.28 -10.59 -7.85
N TYR A 110 0.92 -10.24 -6.63
CA TYR A 110 1.76 -10.51 -5.47
C TYR A 110 1.74 -11.99 -5.13
N GLU A 111 2.81 -12.44 -4.51
CA GLU A 111 2.96 -13.81 -4.04
C GLU A 111 3.34 -13.79 -2.56
N CYS A 112 3.06 -14.88 -1.86
CA CYS A 112 3.48 -15.02 -0.47
C CYS A 112 5.00 -14.93 -0.40
N ALA A 113 5.50 -14.07 0.48
CA ALA A 113 6.92 -13.96 0.70
C ALA A 113 7.40 -15.18 1.50
N PRO A 114 8.54 -15.78 1.13
CA PRO A 114 9.07 -16.88 1.91
C PRO A 114 9.48 -16.42 3.31
N ALA A 115 9.51 -17.33 4.26
CA ALA A 115 10.02 -17.04 5.59
C ALA A 115 11.46 -16.55 5.47
N GLY A 116 11.81 -15.52 6.26
CA GLY A 116 13.15 -14.96 6.23
C GLY A 116 13.16 -13.55 6.79
N VAL A 117 14.30 -12.87 6.59
CA VAL A 117 14.52 -11.53 7.15
C VAL A 117 13.48 -10.54 6.65
N GLU A 118 13.15 -10.59 5.36
CA GLU A 118 12.18 -9.66 4.78
C GLU A 118 10.80 -9.85 5.36
N SER A 119 10.34 -11.09 5.47
CA SER A 119 9.03 -11.38 6.09
C SER A 119 9.00 -10.95 7.54
N ASP A 120 10.07 -11.22 8.28
CA ASP A 120 10.16 -10.82 9.68
C ASP A 120 10.13 -9.30 9.81
N THR A 121 10.80 -8.59 8.91
CA THR A 121 10.79 -7.13 8.91
C THR A 121 9.38 -6.60 8.67
N LEU A 122 8.67 -7.17 7.68
CA LEU A 122 7.31 -6.74 7.36
C LEU A 122 6.34 -7.02 8.49
N LEU A 123 6.48 -8.15 9.16
CA LEU A 123 5.55 -8.56 10.22
C LEU A 123 5.97 -8.09 11.61
N GLY A 124 7.09 -7.38 11.71
CA GLY A 124 7.66 -6.99 13.01
C GLY A 124 6.68 -6.30 13.93
N SER A 125 5.95 -5.30 13.42
CA SER A 125 4.95 -4.61 14.22
C SER A 125 3.73 -5.49 14.51
N CYS A 126 3.44 -6.45 13.62
CA CYS A 126 2.31 -7.34 13.80
C CYS A 126 2.54 -8.36 14.92
N LEU A 127 3.79 -8.77 15.11
CA LEU A 127 4.13 -9.74 16.15
C LEU A 127 3.81 -9.23 17.54
N GLU A 128 3.79 -7.90 17.72
CA GLU A 128 3.47 -7.27 19.00
C GLU A 128 2.02 -6.75 19.02
N CYS A 129 1.28 -6.91 17.94
CA CYS A 129 -0.07 -6.41 17.83
C CYS A 129 -1.03 -7.35 18.57
N GLU A 130 -1.95 -6.78 19.35
CA GLU A 130 -2.94 -7.57 20.10
C GLU A 130 -3.89 -8.36 19.21
N GLN A 131 -4.06 -7.93 17.96
CA GLN A 131 -4.96 -8.59 17.02
C GLN A 131 -4.28 -9.76 16.28
N TYR A 132 -2.96 -9.90 16.41
CA TYR A 132 -2.21 -10.91 15.69
C TYR A 132 -2.66 -12.31 16.11
N HIS A 133 -3.04 -13.13 15.13
CA HIS A 133 -3.57 -14.48 15.30
C HIS A 133 -4.89 -14.53 16.10
N ARG A 134 -5.50 -13.39 16.37
CA ARG A 134 -6.83 -13.34 16.96
C ARG A 134 -7.84 -12.85 15.93
N GLU A 135 -7.77 -11.57 15.59
CA GLU A 135 -8.67 -10.93 14.63
C GLU A 135 -7.98 -10.65 13.31
N CYS A 136 -6.67 -10.79 13.27
CA CYS A 136 -5.87 -10.44 12.10
C CYS A 136 -4.78 -11.47 11.88
N GLU A 137 -4.70 -11.98 10.66
CA GLU A 137 -3.62 -12.85 10.23
C GLU A 137 -2.96 -12.20 9.02
N PRO A 138 -2.08 -11.22 9.25
CA PRO A 138 -1.44 -10.53 8.15
C PRO A 138 -0.50 -11.46 7.40
N MET A 139 -0.41 -11.24 6.09
CA MET A 139 0.49 -11.98 5.23
C MET A 139 1.54 -11.05 4.66
N ALA A 140 2.79 -11.49 4.68
CA ALA A 140 3.86 -10.81 3.98
C ALA A 140 3.83 -11.25 2.52
N LEU A 141 3.66 -10.31 1.61
CA LEU A 141 3.58 -10.58 0.19
C LEU A 141 4.61 -9.73 -0.54
N SER A 142 5.02 -10.19 -1.70
CA SER A 142 5.89 -9.39 -2.56
C SER A 142 5.53 -9.58 -4.02
N LYS A 143 5.86 -8.56 -4.81
CA LYS A 143 5.69 -8.59 -6.25
C LYS A 143 6.99 -8.12 -6.88
N ARG A 144 7.53 -8.92 -7.80
CA ARG A 144 8.67 -8.52 -8.58
C ARG A 144 8.21 -7.54 -9.66
N LEU A 145 8.85 -6.37 -9.71
CA LEU A 145 8.60 -5.40 -10.75
C LEU A 145 9.67 -5.55 -11.82
N GLU A 146 9.22 -5.49 -13.05
CA GLU A 146 10.15 -5.48 -14.14
C GLU A 146 10.27 -4.06 -14.63
N GLY A 147 11.48 -3.60 -14.79
CA GLY A 147 11.72 -2.25 -15.25
C GLY A 147 11.15 -2.02 -16.64
N PRO A 148 11.10 -0.75 -17.08
CA PRO A 148 10.62 -0.44 -18.44
C PRO A 148 11.38 -1.21 -19.51
N ASP A 149 12.63 -1.51 -19.25
CA ASP A 149 13.51 -2.21 -20.20
C ASP A 149 13.33 -3.72 -20.19
N HIS A 150 12.57 -4.21 -19.27
CA HIS A 150 12.36 -5.61 -19.18
C HIS A 150 11.67 -6.16 -20.43
N LEU A 151 10.93 -5.31 -21.09
CA LEU A 151 10.28 -5.70 -22.34
C LEU A 151 11.30 -5.96 -23.44
N ASP A 152 12.52 -5.55 -23.23
CA ASP A 152 13.58 -5.84 -24.16
C ASP A 152 14.12 -7.23 -23.86
N PRO A 153 13.90 -8.12 -24.72
CA PRO A 153 14.48 -9.44 -24.54
C PRO A 153 15.98 -9.37 -24.62
#